data_3e3103e84e997762e631204512731a8f
#
_entry.id   3e3103e84e997762e631204512731a8f
#
_cell.length_a   1.000
_cell.length_b   1.000
_cell.length_c   1.000
_cell.angle_alpha   90.00
_cell.angle_beta   90.00
_cell.angle_gamma   90.00
#
_symmetry.space_group_name_H-M   'P 1'
#
loop_
_entity.id
_entity.type
_entity.pdbx_description
1 polymer ?
#
loop_
_entity_poly.entity_id
_entity_poly.type
_entity_poly.pdbx_seq_one_letter_code
_entity_poly.pdbx_strand_id
1 'polypeptide(L)'
;DRYKEPVFRAYFDANLASGGSLTVTDRASGAVIGASRFWEVDPATGSAEIGATYVARAHWGSGVNREMKRLMIGHALAALPAVTFRIGATNTRSRRAIEGIGARLTDRTDVSMMAGMPTEHVVYEIDRTSFVFCSRQ
;
A
#
# COMPACT_ATOMS: atom_id res chain seq x y z
N ASP A 1 10.79 18.20 4.20
CA ASP A 1 11.40 17.21 5.11
C ASP A 1 10.32 16.60 6.01
N ARG A 2 10.01 15.32 5.80
CA ARG A 2 8.95 14.59 6.52
C ARG A 2 9.22 14.39 8.01
N TYR A 3 10.44 14.66 8.44
CA TYR A 3 10.85 14.54 9.84
C TYR A 3 10.60 15.83 10.65
N LYS A 4 10.25 16.92 9.98
CA LYS A 4 9.88 18.15 10.68
C LYS A 4 8.46 18.04 11.24
N GLU A 5 8.29 18.41 12.50
CA GLU A 5 7.03 18.28 13.24
C GLU A 5 5.81 18.83 12.48
N PRO A 6 5.83 20.04 11.88
CA PRO A 6 4.64 20.53 11.18
C PRO A 6 4.27 19.67 9.94
N VAL A 7 5.27 19.15 9.22
CA VAL A 7 5.06 18.30 8.03
C VAL A 7 4.50 16.95 8.46
N PHE A 8 5.07 16.38 9.50
CA PHE A 8 4.59 15.10 10.06
C PHE A 8 3.16 15.24 10.58
N ARG A 9 2.86 16.30 11.31
CA ARG A 9 1.51 16.56 11.87
C ARG A 9 0.47 16.67 10.77
N ALA A 10 0.75 17.45 9.72
CA ALA A 10 -0.18 17.57 8.59
C ALA A 10 -0.43 16.22 7.90
N TYR A 11 0.60 15.41 7.72
CA TYR A 11 0.48 14.05 7.19
C TYR A 11 -0.37 13.16 8.11
N PHE A 12 -0.11 13.18 9.40
CA PHE A 12 -0.83 12.40 10.40
C PHE A 12 -2.32 12.75 10.45
N ASP A 13 -2.63 14.05 10.51
CA ASP A 13 -4.01 14.54 10.56
C ASP A 13 -4.78 14.17 9.29
N ALA A 14 -4.14 14.29 8.11
CA ALA A 14 -4.73 13.87 6.85
C ALA A 14 -5.02 12.36 6.81
N ASN A 15 -4.13 11.55 7.37
CA ASN A 15 -4.35 10.11 7.46
C ASN A 15 -5.51 9.77 8.42
N LEU A 16 -5.60 10.41 9.55
CA LEU A 16 -6.73 10.22 10.48
C LEU A 16 -8.06 10.62 9.82
N ALA A 17 -8.10 11.78 9.17
CA ALA A 17 -9.30 12.29 8.54
C ALA A 17 -9.79 11.40 7.37
N SER A 18 -8.91 10.62 6.76
CA SER A 18 -9.25 9.78 5.60
C SER A 18 -10.19 8.63 5.91
N GLY A 19 -10.20 8.14 7.15
CA GLY A 19 -10.97 6.96 7.56
C GLY A 19 -10.44 5.62 7.02
N GLY A 20 -9.43 5.63 6.15
CA GLY A 20 -8.87 4.43 5.51
C GLY A 20 -7.53 3.95 6.07
N SER A 21 -7.00 4.65 7.07
CA SER A 21 -5.70 4.31 7.68
C SER A 21 -5.80 3.12 8.62
N LEU A 22 -4.81 2.25 8.52
CA LEU A 22 -4.69 1.04 9.33
C LEU A 22 -3.34 1.02 10.05
N THR A 23 -3.37 0.63 11.30
CA THR A 23 -2.17 0.41 12.11
C THR A 23 -1.85 -1.08 12.12
N VAL A 24 -0.58 -1.41 11.95
CA VAL A 24 -0.06 -2.77 12.04
C VAL A 24 0.60 -2.97 13.39
N THR A 25 0.10 -3.94 14.14
CA THR A 25 0.64 -4.29 15.46
C THR A 25 1.21 -5.70 15.47
N ASP A 26 2.29 -5.88 16.20
CA ASP A 26 2.81 -7.21 16.52
C ASP A 26 1.88 -7.87 17.54
N ARG A 27 1.37 -9.06 17.22
CA ARG A 27 0.42 -9.75 18.10
C ARG A 27 1.04 -10.20 19.42
N ALA A 28 2.31 -10.53 19.43
CA ALA A 28 3.00 -11.02 20.63
C ALA A 28 3.31 -9.90 21.61
N SER A 29 3.77 -8.74 21.12
CA SER A 29 4.20 -7.62 21.97
C SER A 29 3.15 -6.50 22.09
N GLY A 30 2.20 -6.42 21.17
CA GLY A 30 1.28 -5.29 21.03
C GLY A 30 1.92 -4.02 20.46
N ALA A 31 3.19 -4.06 20.09
CA ALA A 31 3.90 -2.91 19.56
C ALA A 31 3.38 -2.53 18.17
N VAL A 32 3.30 -1.23 17.90
CA VAL A 32 3.02 -0.71 16.55
C VAL A 32 4.28 -0.87 15.71
N ILE A 33 4.15 -1.62 14.62
CA ILE A 33 5.28 -1.96 13.74
C ILE A 33 5.12 -1.47 12.31
N GLY A 34 3.99 -0.86 11.98
CA GLY A 34 3.76 -0.32 10.65
C GLY A 34 2.40 0.34 10.50
N ALA A 35 2.16 0.82 9.31
CA ALA A 35 0.89 1.39 8.90
C ALA A 35 0.68 1.20 7.41
N SER A 36 -0.57 1.23 6.99
CA SER A 36 -0.97 1.26 5.58
C SER A 36 -2.33 1.92 5.46
N ARG A 37 -2.78 2.15 4.25
CA ARG A 37 -3.99 2.92 4.02
C ARG A 37 -4.74 2.43 2.78
N PHE A 38 -6.08 2.40 2.88
CA PHE A 38 -6.96 2.40 1.72
C PHE A 38 -7.29 3.84 1.33
N TRP A 39 -7.15 4.14 0.06
CA TRP A 39 -7.68 5.36 -0.55
C TRP A 39 -9.12 5.14 -1.00
N GLU A 40 -9.81 6.21 -1.30
CA GLU A 40 -11.19 6.13 -1.79
C GLU A 40 -11.31 5.24 -3.03
N VAL A 41 -12.47 4.60 -3.17
CA VAL A 41 -12.78 3.80 -4.35
C VAL A 41 -12.90 4.72 -5.55
N ASP A 42 -12.17 4.42 -6.62
CA ASP A 42 -12.31 5.09 -7.91
C ASP A 42 -13.65 4.67 -8.54
N PRO A 43 -14.61 5.59 -8.73
CA PRO A 43 -15.91 5.25 -9.29
C PRO A 43 -15.85 4.78 -10.75
N ALA A 44 -14.81 5.14 -11.49
CA ALA A 44 -14.63 4.74 -12.88
C ALA A 44 -14.21 3.27 -13.02
N THR A 45 -13.41 2.76 -12.10
CA THR A 45 -12.85 1.39 -12.14
C THR A 45 -13.41 0.47 -11.07
N GLY A 46 -14.05 1.02 -10.03
CA GLY A 46 -14.49 0.27 -8.85
C GLY A 46 -13.36 -0.24 -7.98
N SER A 47 -12.12 0.21 -8.21
CA SER A 47 -10.94 -0.23 -7.46
C SER A 47 -10.59 0.71 -6.33
N ALA A 48 -10.04 0.16 -5.24
CA ALA A 48 -9.40 0.92 -4.18
C ALA A 48 -7.89 0.88 -4.35
N GLU A 49 -7.22 1.98 -4.03
CA GLU A 49 -5.76 2.02 -3.96
C GLU A 49 -5.29 1.69 -2.54
N ILE A 50 -4.29 0.83 -2.43
CA ILE A 50 -3.55 0.61 -1.19
C ILE A 50 -2.22 1.35 -1.29
N GLY A 51 -1.94 2.19 -0.32
CA GLY A 51 -0.72 3.00 -0.31
C GLY A 51 -0.34 3.51 1.06
N ALA A 52 0.55 4.49 1.09
CA ALA A 52 1.10 5.06 2.32
C ALA A 52 1.57 3.98 3.30
N THR A 53 2.18 2.91 2.76
CA THR A 53 2.63 1.76 3.54
C THR A 53 4.00 2.01 4.13
N TYR A 54 4.12 1.72 5.41
CA TYR A 54 5.42 1.68 6.05
C TYR A 54 5.49 0.50 7.04
N VAL A 55 6.68 -0.07 7.16
CA VAL A 55 7.01 -1.11 8.14
C VAL A 55 8.28 -0.69 8.85
N ALA A 56 8.28 -0.81 10.18
CA ALA A 56 9.46 -0.49 10.97
C ALA A 56 10.67 -1.31 10.52
N ARG A 57 11.84 -0.67 10.50
CA ARG A 57 13.07 -1.26 9.94
C ARG A 57 13.41 -2.62 10.55
N ALA A 58 13.18 -2.80 11.85
CA ALA A 58 13.42 -4.06 12.55
C ALA A 58 12.62 -5.24 11.99
N HIS A 59 11.53 -4.98 11.27
CA HIS A 59 10.64 -5.99 10.68
C HIS A 59 10.80 -6.13 9.15
N TRP A 60 11.80 -5.49 8.57
CA TRP A 60 12.09 -5.66 7.15
C TRP A 60 12.58 -7.09 6.87
N GLY A 61 12.08 -7.69 5.81
CA GLY A 61 12.42 -9.06 5.45
C GLY A 61 11.77 -10.14 6.32
N SER A 62 10.91 -9.77 7.27
CA SER A 62 10.26 -10.70 8.21
C SER A 62 8.95 -11.29 7.70
N GLY A 63 8.44 -10.88 6.54
CA GLY A 63 7.14 -11.28 6.03
C GLY A 63 5.97 -10.40 6.47
N VAL A 64 6.17 -9.43 7.35
CA VAL A 64 5.12 -8.52 7.84
C VAL A 64 4.44 -7.77 6.70
N ASN A 65 5.20 -7.19 5.77
CA ASN A 65 4.62 -6.47 4.64
C ASN A 65 3.76 -7.39 3.76
N ARG A 66 4.22 -8.60 3.51
CA ARG A 66 3.49 -9.60 2.72
C ARG A 66 2.18 -9.99 3.38
N GLU A 67 2.20 -10.28 4.69
CA GLU A 67 1.01 -10.64 5.45
C GLU A 67 0.01 -9.49 5.52
N MET A 68 0.47 -8.28 5.76
CA MET A 68 -0.36 -7.08 5.74
C MET A 68 -1.06 -6.89 4.39
N LYS A 69 -0.31 -7.00 3.28
CA LYS A 69 -0.87 -6.90 1.93
C LYS A 69 -1.88 -8.00 1.66
N ARG A 70 -1.58 -9.23 2.08
CA ARG A 70 -2.52 -10.36 1.95
C ARG A 70 -3.85 -10.05 2.61
N LEU A 71 -3.83 -9.57 3.84
CA LEU A 71 -5.03 -9.25 4.60
C LEU A 71 -5.82 -8.09 3.97
N MET A 72 -5.13 -7.02 3.60
CA MET A 72 -5.76 -5.83 3.01
C MET A 72 -6.37 -6.14 1.63
N ILE A 73 -5.63 -6.81 0.77
CA ILE A 73 -6.10 -7.19 -0.58
C ILE A 73 -7.29 -8.14 -0.47
N GLY A 74 -7.19 -9.16 0.37
CA GLY A 74 -8.28 -10.10 0.60
C GLY A 74 -9.56 -9.43 1.10
N HIS A 75 -9.42 -8.49 2.02
CA HIS A 75 -10.53 -7.69 2.52
C HIS A 75 -11.18 -6.84 1.41
N ALA A 76 -10.37 -6.13 0.63
CA ALA A 76 -10.87 -5.29 -0.45
C ALA A 76 -11.55 -6.11 -1.57
N LEU A 77 -10.94 -7.21 -2.00
CA LEU A 77 -11.47 -8.06 -3.06
C LEU A 77 -12.74 -8.84 -2.66
N ALA A 78 -13.08 -8.90 -1.37
CA ALA A 78 -14.36 -9.42 -0.94
C ALA A 78 -15.54 -8.53 -1.41
N ALA A 79 -15.29 -7.23 -1.55
CA ALA A 79 -16.33 -6.25 -1.93
C ALA A 79 -16.07 -5.57 -3.28
N LEU A 80 -14.82 -5.46 -3.71
CA LEU A 80 -14.40 -4.70 -4.89
C LEU A 80 -13.84 -5.63 -5.98
N PRO A 81 -13.96 -5.25 -7.26
CA PRO A 81 -13.42 -6.04 -8.36
C PRO A 81 -11.90 -6.05 -8.42
N ALA A 82 -11.25 -4.98 -7.98
CA ALA A 82 -9.81 -4.83 -8.08
C ALA A 82 -9.24 -3.91 -7.00
N VAL A 83 -7.93 -4.05 -6.80
CA VAL A 83 -7.12 -3.18 -5.94
C VAL A 83 -5.95 -2.67 -6.77
N THR A 84 -5.58 -1.41 -6.58
CA THR A 84 -4.46 -0.79 -7.28
C THR A 84 -3.35 -0.35 -6.31
N PHE A 85 -2.15 -0.26 -6.87
CA PHE A 85 -0.96 0.23 -6.17
C PHE A 85 -0.24 1.22 -7.06
N ARG A 86 -0.04 2.42 -6.58
CA ARG A 86 0.75 3.45 -7.28
C ARG A 86 2.15 3.48 -6.66
N ILE A 87 3.14 3.16 -7.46
CA ILE A 87 4.52 2.95 -7.00
C ILE A 87 5.46 3.79 -7.86
N GLY A 88 6.42 4.46 -7.22
CA GLY A 88 7.46 5.19 -7.95
C GLY A 88 8.14 4.30 -8.99
N ALA A 89 8.26 4.78 -10.22
CA ALA A 89 8.75 3.99 -11.35
C ALA A 89 10.13 3.37 -11.10
N THR A 90 10.98 4.07 -10.34
CA THR A 90 12.33 3.62 -9.97
C THR A 90 12.39 2.81 -8.67
N ASN A 91 11.27 2.67 -7.95
CA ASN A 91 11.21 1.92 -6.70
C ASN A 91 11.11 0.41 -6.97
N THR A 92 12.19 -0.17 -7.44
CA THR A 92 12.29 -1.59 -7.82
C THR A 92 11.92 -2.54 -6.68
N ARG A 93 12.27 -2.19 -5.45
CA ARG A 93 11.96 -3.02 -4.28
C ARG A 93 10.44 -3.16 -4.09
N SER A 94 9.72 -2.07 -4.09
CA SER A 94 8.26 -2.08 -3.95
C SER A 94 7.58 -2.73 -5.14
N ARG A 95 8.08 -2.49 -6.35
CA ARG A 95 7.55 -3.12 -7.57
C ARG A 95 7.66 -4.64 -7.51
N ARG A 96 8.84 -5.17 -7.19
CA ARG A 96 9.05 -6.62 -7.04
C ARG A 96 8.18 -7.24 -5.95
N ALA A 97 7.99 -6.52 -4.83
CA ALA A 97 7.15 -7.02 -3.75
C ALA A 97 5.69 -7.19 -4.19
N ILE A 98 5.16 -6.23 -4.95
CA ILE A 98 3.78 -6.27 -5.47
C ILE A 98 3.64 -7.31 -6.60
N GLU A 99 4.60 -7.42 -7.48
CA GLU A 99 4.64 -8.45 -8.53
C GLU A 99 4.63 -9.86 -7.91
N GLY A 100 5.36 -10.05 -6.81
CA GLY A 100 5.44 -11.31 -6.09
C GLY A 100 4.13 -11.80 -5.46
N ILE A 101 3.14 -10.92 -5.32
CA ILE A 101 1.80 -11.27 -4.83
C ILE A 101 0.75 -11.32 -5.94
N GLY A 102 1.17 -11.24 -7.20
CA GLY A 102 0.30 -11.41 -8.36
C GLY A 102 -0.23 -10.12 -8.97
N ALA A 103 0.25 -8.95 -8.53
CA ALA A 103 -0.14 -7.69 -9.17
C ALA A 103 0.50 -7.56 -10.56
N ARG A 104 -0.26 -7.01 -11.49
CA ARG A 104 0.13 -6.80 -12.87
C ARG A 104 0.36 -5.33 -13.14
N LEU A 105 1.43 -5.01 -13.84
CA LEU A 105 1.68 -3.66 -14.33
C LEU A 105 0.63 -3.28 -15.37
N THR A 106 0.00 -2.13 -15.17
CA THR A 106 -0.93 -1.54 -16.15
C THR A 106 -0.20 -0.55 -17.05
N ASP A 107 -0.89 -0.03 -18.06
CA ASP A 107 -0.40 1.04 -18.93
C ASP A 107 -0.58 2.45 -18.32
N ARG A 108 -1.15 2.54 -17.12
CA ARG A 108 -1.38 3.80 -16.42
C ARG A 108 -0.11 4.29 -15.75
N THR A 109 0.18 5.55 -15.96
CA THR A 109 1.26 6.28 -15.29
C THR A 109 0.74 7.59 -14.73
N ASP A 110 1.45 8.14 -13.76
CA ASP A 110 1.11 9.37 -13.09
C ASP A 110 2.38 10.11 -12.67
N VAL A 111 2.34 11.41 -12.65
CA VAL A 111 3.44 12.22 -12.11
C VAL A 111 2.91 13.02 -10.94
N SER A 112 3.48 12.83 -9.78
CA SER A 112 3.13 13.57 -8.58
C SER A 112 4.36 14.12 -7.88
N MET A 113 4.16 15.18 -7.09
CA MET A 113 5.24 15.81 -6.34
C MET A 113 5.57 14.98 -5.10
N MET A 114 6.82 14.52 -5.01
CA MET A 114 7.35 13.81 -3.85
C MET A 114 8.58 14.55 -3.33
N ALA A 115 8.53 15.00 -2.08
CA ALA A 115 9.61 15.78 -1.46
C ALA A 115 10.08 16.99 -2.29
N GLY A 116 9.14 17.67 -2.97
CA GLY A 116 9.43 18.82 -3.83
C GLY A 116 9.91 18.48 -5.23
N MET A 117 9.97 17.20 -5.60
CA MET A 117 10.43 16.72 -6.91
C MET A 117 9.31 16.05 -7.69
N PRO A 118 9.16 16.33 -9.01
CA PRO A 118 8.27 15.53 -9.85
C PRO A 118 8.72 14.08 -9.87
N THR A 119 7.82 13.16 -9.55
CA THR A 119 8.13 11.72 -9.48
C THR A 119 7.13 10.96 -10.34
N GLU A 120 7.64 10.20 -11.28
CA GLU A 120 6.83 9.30 -12.09
C GLU A 120 6.43 8.06 -11.28
N HIS A 121 5.15 7.71 -11.36
CA HIS A 121 4.59 6.51 -10.75
C HIS A 121 4.02 5.59 -11.82
N VAL A 122 4.17 4.30 -11.59
CA VAL A 122 3.48 3.25 -12.34
C VAL A 122 2.33 2.70 -11.49
N VAL A 123 1.30 2.21 -12.14
CA VAL A 123 0.13 1.65 -11.48
C VAL A 123 0.07 0.14 -11.72
N TYR A 124 0.04 -0.60 -10.64
CA TYR A 124 -0.22 -2.05 -10.62
C TYR A 124 -1.67 -2.31 -10.24
N GLU A 125 -2.21 -3.41 -10.73
CA GLU A 125 -3.55 -3.87 -10.40
C GLU A 125 -3.54 -5.34 -10.02
N ILE A 126 -4.36 -5.70 -9.05
CA ILE A 126 -4.63 -7.08 -8.66
C ILE A 126 -6.14 -7.28 -8.57
N ASP A 127 -6.64 -8.36 -9.14
CA ASP A 127 -8.02 -8.78 -9.06
C ASP A 127 -8.14 -10.19 -8.43
N ARG A 128 -9.34 -10.70 -8.34
CA ARG A 128 -9.58 -12.02 -7.73
C ARG A 128 -8.90 -13.16 -8.49
N THR A 129 -8.66 -13.01 -9.80
CA THR A 129 -8.05 -14.05 -10.63
C THR A 129 -6.53 -14.02 -10.55
N SER A 130 -5.92 -12.84 -10.36
CA SER A 130 -4.47 -12.66 -10.25
C SER A 130 -3.97 -12.70 -8.82
N PHE A 131 -4.86 -12.66 -7.83
CA PHE A 131 -4.52 -12.69 -6.43
C PHE A 131 -4.00 -14.08 -6.02
N VAL A 132 -2.70 -14.27 -6.16
CA VAL A 132 -2.01 -15.54 -5.87
C VAL A 132 -1.51 -15.53 -4.43
N PHE A 133 -2.41 -15.47 -3.47
CA PHE A 133 -2.11 -16.01 -2.16
C PHE A 133 -2.63 -17.45 -2.11
N CYS A 134 -1.81 -18.32 -2.64
CA CYS A 134 -1.94 -19.72 -2.31
C CYS A 134 -1.95 -19.86 -0.81
N SER A 135 -3.05 -20.36 -0.27
CA SER A 135 -3.10 -21.04 1.01
C SER A 135 -2.20 -22.27 0.93
N ARG A 136 -0.89 -22.04 0.92
CA ARG A 136 0.04 -23.09 1.28
C ARG A 136 0.15 -23.04 2.80
N GLN A 137 -0.57 -23.95 3.37
CA GLN A 137 -0.31 -24.44 4.70
C GLN A 137 1.17 -24.73 4.90
#